data_b82dbd39e432b62cf99428961521a938
#
_entry.id   b82dbd39e432b62cf99428961521a938
#
_cell.length_a   1.000
_cell.length_b   1.000
_cell.length_c   1.000
_cell.angle_alpha   90.00
_cell.angle_beta   90.00
_cell.angle_gamma   90.00
#
_symmetry.space_group_name_H-M   'P 1'
#
loop_
_entity.id
_entity.type
_entity.pdbx_description
1 polymer ?
#
loop_
_entity_poly.entity_id
_entity_poly.type
_entity_poly.pdbx_seq_one_letter_code
_entity_poly.pdbx_strand_id
1 'polypeptide(L)'
;METWIQNYTAIGGSLYLTAAAALLPIVFFFAALTVLKLKGYQAGLYTLLIALGVAILGFGMPAGMAVSSALYGFAYGLWPIAWIIVTAVFLYKITVKTGQFDIIRASVVSITEDQRLQMLLVGFSFGAFLEGAAGFGAPVAITAALLVGLGFNPLYAAGLCLIANTAPVAFGAMGIPVLVAGQVSNLDPYHIGQVAGRQLPILSVIVPFWLVAMMDGMRGIRQTWPAVLVAGVSFATTQFITANFIGPELPDVTSALVSLICLSAFLKKWQPEEIFTFNGMKKPSERKAGEYTAGQIIKAWSPFAILTVFVSVWTIKGVKEALGVATIKFDWPMLHNLVQKAAPIVSEPTPYAAVFKIDFLGAVGTAILFASIVSAALLKMKPSEAVGTFFETLKELRLSILSIGLVLGFAFVANYSGLSSTLALVLAATGAVFPFFSPFLGWLGVFLTGSDTSANALFGSLQASTAHQIGVTPELTVAANTTGGVTGKMISPQSIAIACAAVGLEGKESNLFRFTVKHSLIFCSFVGFLTLLQAYVLPWTLIFFNK
;
A
#
# COMPACT_ATOMS: atom_id res chain seq x y z
N MET A 1 16.12 -32.52 -15.69
CA MET A 1 15.08 -31.83 -16.48
C MET A 1 15.80 -30.90 -17.43
N GLU A 2 15.31 -30.78 -18.65
CA GLU A 2 15.90 -29.84 -19.61
C GLU A 2 15.63 -28.40 -19.17
N THR A 3 16.61 -27.52 -19.38
CA THR A 3 16.49 -26.10 -19.16
C THR A 3 15.66 -25.47 -20.26
N TRP A 4 14.87 -24.45 -19.93
CA TRP A 4 14.09 -23.68 -20.89
C TRP A 4 14.56 -22.22 -20.88
N ILE A 5 14.82 -21.66 -22.07
CA ILE A 5 15.31 -20.30 -22.25
C ILE A 5 14.15 -19.41 -22.67
N GLN A 6 13.98 -18.26 -22.01
CA GLN A 6 12.96 -17.28 -22.36
C GLN A 6 13.17 -16.76 -23.78
N ASN A 7 12.06 -16.61 -24.54
CA ASN A 7 12.06 -16.06 -25.88
C ASN A 7 11.11 -14.87 -25.97
N TYR A 8 11.63 -13.67 -26.11
CA TYR A 8 10.85 -12.43 -26.13
C TYR A 8 10.25 -12.09 -27.50
N THR A 9 10.55 -12.88 -28.52
CA THR A 9 10.01 -12.78 -29.89
C THR A 9 9.37 -14.09 -30.34
N ALA A 10 8.80 -14.85 -29.39
CA ALA A 10 8.30 -16.21 -29.59
C ALA A 10 7.20 -16.30 -30.66
N ILE A 11 6.38 -15.25 -30.82
CA ILE A 11 5.26 -15.24 -31.76
C ILE A 11 5.71 -14.54 -33.06
N GLY A 12 5.85 -15.33 -34.12
CA GLY A 12 6.22 -14.83 -35.45
C GLY A 12 7.56 -14.13 -35.55
N GLY A 13 8.48 -14.33 -34.59
CA GLY A 13 9.78 -13.63 -34.52
C GLY A 13 9.65 -12.12 -34.23
N SER A 14 8.46 -11.65 -33.84
CA SER A 14 8.17 -10.23 -33.62
C SER A 14 8.01 -9.90 -32.14
N LEU A 15 8.79 -8.93 -31.65
CA LEU A 15 8.64 -8.39 -30.28
C LEU A 15 7.24 -7.83 -30.04
N TYR A 16 6.68 -7.07 -31.00
CA TYR A 16 5.39 -6.42 -30.84
C TYR A 16 4.22 -7.42 -30.84
N LEU A 17 4.26 -8.47 -31.67
CA LEU A 17 3.23 -9.53 -31.64
C LEU A 17 3.30 -10.33 -30.35
N THR A 18 4.50 -10.63 -29.87
CA THR A 18 4.72 -11.32 -28.60
C THR A 18 4.26 -10.44 -27.42
N ALA A 19 4.53 -9.13 -27.46
CA ALA A 19 4.06 -8.19 -26.47
C ALA A 19 2.53 -8.03 -26.45
N ALA A 20 1.88 -8.05 -27.63
CA ALA A 20 0.42 -8.02 -27.72
C ALA A 20 -0.21 -9.24 -27.03
N ALA A 21 0.37 -10.43 -27.22
CA ALA A 21 -0.07 -11.63 -26.49
C ALA A 21 0.20 -11.52 -24.97
N ALA A 22 1.35 -10.96 -24.59
CA ALA A 22 1.72 -10.73 -23.19
C ALA A 22 0.76 -9.73 -22.49
N LEU A 23 0.14 -8.80 -23.22
CA LEU A 23 -0.86 -7.88 -22.69
C LEU A 23 -2.22 -8.55 -22.42
N LEU A 24 -2.55 -9.66 -23.05
CA LEU A 24 -3.87 -10.28 -22.93
C LEU A 24 -4.30 -10.56 -21.47
N PRO A 25 -3.47 -11.19 -20.61
CA PRO A 25 -3.85 -11.41 -19.22
C PRO A 25 -4.12 -10.11 -18.48
N ILE A 26 -3.28 -9.07 -18.71
CA ILE A 26 -3.40 -7.77 -18.05
C ILE A 26 -4.68 -7.07 -18.48
N VAL A 27 -4.94 -6.97 -19.79
CA VAL A 27 -6.16 -6.37 -20.34
C VAL A 27 -7.40 -7.12 -19.85
N PHE A 28 -7.34 -8.46 -19.83
CA PHE A 28 -8.43 -9.26 -19.28
C PHE A 28 -8.67 -8.98 -17.80
N PHE A 29 -7.62 -8.89 -16.97
CA PHE A 29 -7.76 -8.61 -15.54
C PHE A 29 -8.52 -7.29 -15.31
N PHE A 30 -8.18 -6.25 -16.06
CA PHE A 30 -8.87 -4.98 -15.99
C PHE A 30 -10.31 -5.05 -16.49
N ALA A 31 -10.54 -5.71 -17.62
CA ALA A 31 -11.89 -5.93 -18.13
C ALA A 31 -12.75 -6.78 -17.17
N ALA A 32 -12.15 -7.78 -16.52
CA ALA A 32 -12.82 -8.62 -15.54
C ALA A 32 -13.33 -7.80 -14.34
N LEU A 33 -12.53 -6.85 -13.85
CA LEU A 33 -12.91 -6.01 -12.72
C LEU A 33 -13.86 -4.86 -13.10
N THR A 34 -13.64 -4.21 -14.25
CA THR A 34 -14.37 -2.98 -14.63
C THR A 34 -15.63 -3.25 -15.47
N VAL A 35 -15.53 -4.13 -16.47
CA VAL A 35 -16.62 -4.43 -17.41
C VAL A 35 -17.47 -5.61 -16.93
N LEU A 36 -16.79 -6.75 -16.62
CA LEU A 36 -17.47 -7.96 -16.18
C LEU A 36 -17.86 -7.93 -14.70
N LYS A 37 -17.32 -6.96 -13.94
CA LYS A 37 -17.59 -6.76 -12.50
C LYS A 37 -17.38 -8.02 -11.65
N LEU A 38 -16.40 -8.84 -12.02
CA LEU A 38 -16.04 -10.03 -11.28
C LEU A 38 -15.41 -9.67 -9.92
N LYS A 39 -15.58 -10.57 -8.95
CA LYS A 39 -14.88 -10.44 -7.66
C LYS A 39 -13.37 -10.61 -7.85
N GLY A 40 -12.55 -9.97 -7.01
CA GLY A 40 -11.09 -9.96 -7.14
C GLY A 40 -10.46 -11.35 -7.30
N TYR A 41 -10.89 -12.34 -6.52
CA TYR A 41 -10.38 -13.71 -6.63
C TYR A 41 -10.79 -14.40 -7.95
N GLN A 42 -11.98 -14.11 -8.50
CA GLN A 42 -12.42 -14.62 -9.79
C GLN A 42 -11.61 -13.98 -10.93
N ALA A 43 -11.46 -12.67 -10.90
CA ALA A 43 -10.61 -11.95 -11.87
C ALA A 43 -9.17 -12.47 -11.82
N GLY A 44 -8.59 -12.65 -10.63
CA GLY A 44 -7.26 -13.22 -10.45
C GLY A 44 -7.14 -14.65 -10.99
N LEU A 45 -8.12 -15.52 -10.74
CA LEU A 45 -8.12 -16.90 -11.22
C LEU A 45 -8.14 -16.96 -12.76
N TYR A 46 -9.09 -16.27 -13.39
CA TYR A 46 -9.20 -16.30 -14.86
C TYR A 46 -7.99 -15.65 -15.53
N THR A 47 -7.45 -14.56 -14.95
CA THR A 47 -6.23 -13.94 -15.44
C THR A 47 -5.04 -14.90 -15.36
N LEU A 48 -4.89 -15.63 -14.25
CA LEU A 48 -3.85 -16.64 -14.10
C LEU A 48 -3.99 -17.76 -15.14
N LEU A 49 -5.22 -18.24 -15.41
CA LEU A 49 -5.48 -19.26 -16.44
C LEU A 49 -5.12 -18.75 -17.84
N ILE A 50 -5.47 -17.52 -18.18
CA ILE A 50 -5.09 -16.89 -19.45
C ILE A 50 -3.57 -16.74 -19.54
N ALA A 51 -2.92 -16.30 -18.47
CA ALA A 51 -1.47 -16.16 -18.43
C ALA A 51 -0.75 -17.51 -18.63
N LEU A 52 -1.25 -18.58 -17.99
CA LEU A 52 -0.74 -19.94 -18.22
C LEU A 52 -0.92 -20.37 -19.68
N GLY A 53 -2.08 -20.09 -20.27
CA GLY A 53 -2.33 -20.36 -21.70
C GLY A 53 -1.34 -19.61 -22.61
N VAL A 54 -1.14 -18.31 -22.37
CA VAL A 54 -0.18 -17.51 -23.13
C VAL A 54 1.26 -17.99 -22.91
N ALA A 55 1.65 -18.32 -21.68
CA ALA A 55 2.98 -18.83 -21.35
C ALA A 55 3.28 -20.16 -22.08
N ILE A 56 2.34 -21.09 -22.05
CA ILE A 56 2.51 -22.43 -22.65
C ILE A 56 2.39 -22.37 -24.17
N LEU A 57 1.33 -21.79 -24.70
CA LEU A 57 1.02 -21.81 -26.14
C LEU A 57 1.72 -20.69 -26.92
N GLY A 58 1.87 -19.52 -26.32
CA GLY A 58 2.48 -18.33 -26.95
C GLY A 58 3.99 -18.30 -26.83
N PHE A 59 4.51 -18.52 -25.59
CA PHE A 59 5.95 -18.46 -25.31
C PHE A 59 6.64 -19.83 -25.39
N GLY A 60 5.90 -20.92 -25.50
CA GLY A 60 6.46 -22.27 -25.54
C GLY A 60 7.06 -22.73 -24.23
N MET A 61 6.63 -22.16 -23.10
CA MET A 61 7.10 -22.60 -21.79
C MET A 61 6.55 -23.98 -21.45
N PRO A 62 7.39 -24.94 -20.98
CA PRO A 62 6.91 -26.25 -20.56
C PRO A 62 5.81 -26.14 -19.51
N ALA A 63 4.69 -26.85 -19.71
CA ALA A 63 3.50 -26.75 -18.86
C ALA A 63 3.82 -26.99 -17.36
N GLY A 64 4.69 -27.94 -17.06
CA GLY A 64 5.14 -28.19 -15.69
C GLY A 64 5.85 -27.00 -15.04
N MET A 65 6.69 -26.29 -15.79
CA MET A 65 7.37 -25.09 -15.31
C MET A 65 6.37 -23.92 -15.15
N ALA A 66 5.43 -23.76 -16.07
CA ALA A 66 4.41 -22.73 -16.00
C ALA A 66 3.50 -22.90 -14.76
N VAL A 67 3.00 -24.11 -14.52
CA VAL A 67 2.18 -24.42 -13.34
C VAL A 67 3.01 -24.29 -12.07
N SER A 68 4.27 -24.75 -12.07
CA SER A 68 5.18 -24.60 -10.92
C SER A 68 5.43 -23.13 -10.58
N SER A 69 5.59 -22.24 -11.58
CA SER A 69 5.72 -20.79 -11.34
C SER A 69 4.45 -20.17 -10.74
N ALA A 70 3.26 -20.63 -11.17
CA ALA A 70 1.99 -20.21 -10.60
C ALA A 70 1.88 -20.60 -9.12
N LEU A 71 2.23 -21.85 -8.78
CA LEU A 71 2.22 -22.35 -7.41
C LEU A 71 3.25 -21.64 -6.53
N TYR A 72 4.42 -21.32 -7.09
CA TYR A 72 5.47 -20.59 -6.41
C TYR A 72 4.98 -19.19 -6.00
N GLY A 73 4.38 -18.44 -6.94
CA GLY A 73 3.79 -17.14 -6.66
C GLY A 73 2.62 -17.21 -5.67
N PHE A 74 1.75 -18.22 -5.81
CA PHE A 74 0.64 -18.45 -4.88
C PHE A 74 1.16 -18.71 -3.46
N ALA A 75 2.20 -19.53 -3.31
CA ALA A 75 2.83 -19.80 -2.01
C ALA A 75 3.38 -18.52 -1.36
N TYR A 76 4.00 -17.61 -2.15
CA TYR A 76 4.41 -16.30 -1.65
C TYR A 76 3.24 -15.43 -1.20
N GLY A 77 2.10 -15.55 -1.84
CA GLY A 77 0.86 -14.89 -1.40
C GLY A 77 0.40 -15.37 -0.02
N LEU A 78 0.59 -16.65 0.27
CA LEU A 78 0.25 -17.24 1.57
C LEU A 78 1.29 -16.90 2.64
N TRP A 79 2.57 -17.04 2.30
CA TRP A 79 3.69 -16.78 3.21
C TRP A 79 4.79 -15.97 2.51
N PRO A 80 5.20 -14.79 3.02
CA PRO A 80 4.77 -14.16 4.28
C PRO A 80 3.55 -13.24 4.20
N ILE A 81 3.00 -12.95 3.00
CA ILE A 81 2.07 -11.83 2.77
C ILE A 81 0.75 -12.01 3.54
N ALA A 82 0.03 -13.13 3.33
CA ALA A 82 -1.23 -13.35 4.05
C ALA A 82 -1.02 -13.44 5.57
N TRP A 83 0.12 -13.95 6.03
CA TRP A 83 0.46 -14.02 7.44
C TRP A 83 0.51 -12.63 8.10
N ILE A 84 1.16 -11.65 7.44
CA ILE A 84 1.19 -10.26 7.91
C ILE A 84 -0.23 -9.68 7.99
N ILE A 85 -1.04 -9.88 6.94
CA ILE A 85 -2.41 -9.36 6.88
C ILE A 85 -3.28 -9.92 8.01
N VAL A 86 -3.23 -11.24 8.20
CA VAL A 86 -4.05 -11.92 9.22
C VAL A 86 -3.71 -11.42 10.62
N THR A 87 -2.42 -11.32 10.93
CA THR A 87 -1.97 -10.92 12.26
C THR A 87 -2.22 -9.43 12.53
N ALA A 88 -2.09 -8.56 11.51
CA ALA A 88 -2.41 -7.13 11.63
C ALA A 88 -3.90 -6.89 11.86
N VAL A 89 -4.78 -7.54 11.09
CA VAL A 89 -6.23 -7.43 11.28
C VAL A 89 -6.67 -8.07 12.59
N PHE A 90 -6.02 -9.13 13.04
CA PHE A 90 -6.25 -9.73 14.35
C PHE A 90 -5.96 -8.74 15.48
N LEU A 91 -4.82 -8.04 15.46
CA LEU A 91 -4.51 -6.99 16.43
C LEU A 91 -5.58 -5.89 16.44
N TYR A 92 -5.98 -5.41 15.29
CA TYR A 92 -7.05 -4.42 15.16
C TYR A 92 -8.36 -4.93 15.79
N LYS A 93 -8.77 -6.17 15.51
CA LYS A 93 -9.99 -6.78 16.09
C LYS A 93 -9.93 -6.93 17.61
N ILE A 94 -8.75 -7.20 18.18
CA ILE A 94 -8.56 -7.19 19.63
C ILE A 94 -8.96 -5.82 20.20
N THR A 95 -8.50 -4.71 19.58
CA THR A 95 -8.85 -3.37 20.06
C THR A 95 -10.34 -3.06 19.92
N VAL A 96 -10.98 -3.55 18.86
CA VAL A 96 -12.43 -3.38 18.65
C VAL A 96 -13.22 -4.18 19.69
N LYS A 97 -12.94 -5.48 19.83
CA LYS A 97 -13.69 -6.36 20.77
C LYS A 97 -13.51 -6.00 22.23
N THR A 98 -12.37 -5.43 22.61
CA THR A 98 -12.13 -4.96 23.98
C THR A 98 -12.64 -3.54 24.24
N GLY A 99 -13.32 -2.91 23.26
CA GLY A 99 -13.87 -1.55 23.38
C GLY A 99 -12.80 -0.44 23.35
N GLN A 100 -11.53 -0.77 23.15
CA GLN A 100 -10.46 0.23 23.14
C GLN A 100 -10.54 1.12 21.90
N PHE A 101 -11.02 0.58 20.79
CA PHE A 101 -11.16 1.33 19.55
C PHE A 101 -12.15 2.51 19.70
N ASP A 102 -13.22 2.36 20.47
CA ASP A 102 -14.17 3.45 20.74
C ASP A 102 -13.52 4.57 21.57
N ILE A 103 -12.66 4.22 22.52
CA ILE A 103 -11.88 5.20 23.30
C ILE A 103 -10.89 5.94 22.40
N ILE A 104 -10.18 5.21 21.51
CA ILE A 104 -9.28 5.81 20.51
C ILE A 104 -10.05 6.82 19.67
N ARG A 105 -11.17 6.41 19.09
CA ARG A 105 -12.03 7.26 18.25
C ARG A 105 -12.48 8.52 18.99
N ALA A 106 -13.03 8.36 20.18
CA ALA A 106 -13.51 9.48 20.99
C ALA A 106 -12.37 10.44 21.37
N SER A 107 -11.18 9.91 21.67
CA SER A 107 -10.00 10.73 22.02
C SER A 107 -9.54 11.66 20.87
N VAL A 108 -9.70 11.21 19.61
CA VAL A 108 -9.33 12.01 18.43
C VAL A 108 -10.39 13.06 18.12
N VAL A 109 -11.68 12.68 18.17
CA VAL A 109 -12.79 13.56 17.80
C VAL A 109 -12.97 14.74 18.76
N SER A 110 -12.65 14.57 20.05
CA SER A 110 -12.88 15.60 21.10
C SER A 110 -11.88 16.76 21.10
N ILE A 111 -10.86 16.77 20.21
CA ILE A 111 -9.72 17.71 20.29
C ILE A 111 -10.08 19.12 19.81
N THR A 112 -10.94 19.25 18.80
CA THR A 112 -11.30 20.56 18.19
C THR A 112 -12.71 20.54 17.62
N GLU A 113 -13.34 21.72 17.55
CA GLU A 113 -14.64 21.92 16.88
C GLU A 113 -14.49 22.43 15.44
N ASP A 114 -13.30 22.89 15.04
CA ASP A 114 -13.04 23.38 13.69
C ASP A 114 -12.96 22.21 12.71
N GLN A 115 -13.87 22.19 11.72
CA GLN A 115 -13.97 21.08 10.78
C GLN A 115 -12.74 20.95 9.88
N ARG A 116 -11.98 22.02 9.61
CA ARG A 116 -10.71 21.94 8.87
C ARG A 116 -9.67 21.15 9.67
N LEU A 117 -9.62 21.38 10.99
CA LEU A 117 -8.71 20.67 11.90
C LEU A 117 -9.21 19.26 12.24
N GLN A 118 -10.52 19.05 12.30
CA GLN A 118 -11.12 17.71 12.38
C GLN A 118 -10.76 16.87 11.17
N MET A 119 -10.73 17.46 9.96
CA MET A 119 -10.28 16.78 8.75
C MET A 119 -8.81 16.32 8.87
N LEU A 120 -7.93 17.15 9.44
CA LEU A 120 -6.53 16.79 9.64
C LEU A 120 -6.35 15.69 10.70
N LEU A 121 -7.10 15.76 11.79
CA LEU A 121 -7.03 14.75 12.87
C LEU A 121 -7.65 13.42 12.43
N VAL A 122 -8.90 13.46 11.92
CA VAL A 122 -9.68 12.27 11.61
C VAL A 122 -9.37 11.74 10.20
N GLY A 123 -9.48 12.58 9.19
CA GLY A 123 -9.33 12.16 7.79
C GLY A 123 -7.88 11.89 7.41
N PHE A 124 -6.93 12.74 7.84
CA PHE A 124 -5.52 12.59 7.49
C PHE A 124 -4.79 11.69 8.49
N SER A 125 -4.55 12.13 9.73
CA SER A 125 -3.68 11.40 10.66
C SER A 125 -4.30 10.09 11.17
N PHE A 126 -5.57 10.11 11.62
CA PHE A 126 -6.23 8.88 12.07
C PHE A 126 -6.57 7.94 10.91
N GLY A 127 -6.91 8.49 9.74
CA GLY A 127 -7.08 7.71 8.51
C GLY A 127 -5.81 6.97 8.11
N ALA A 128 -4.66 7.64 8.17
CA ALA A 128 -3.36 7.02 7.92
C ALA A 128 -3.00 5.93 8.94
N PHE A 129 -3.35 6.17 10.22
CA PHE A 129 -3.20 5.14 11.25
C PHE A 129 -3.99 3.87 10.94
N LEU A 130 -5.26 4.03 10.55
CA LEU A 130 -6.10 2.90 10.16
C LEU A 130 -5.60 2.20 8.89
N GLU A 131 -5.07 2.96 7.91
CA GLU A 131 -4.48 2.38 6.70
C GLU A 131 -3.25 1.53 7.02
N GLY A 132 -2.36 2.03 7.88
CA GLY A 132 -1.20 1.27 8.36
C GLY A 132 -1.58 0.01 9.14
N ALA A 133 -2.59 0.10 10.01
CA ALA A 133 -2.98 -0.99 10.89
C ALA A 133 -3.86 -2.06 10.23
N ALA A 134 -4.78 -1.67 9.33
CA ALA A 134 -5.81 -2.56 8.79
C ALA A 134 -5.94 -2.52 7.26
N GLY A 135 -5.71 -1.40 6.60
CA GLY A 135 -5.81 -1.25 5.15
C GLY A 135 -7.18 -1.63 4.56
N PHE A 136 -7.18 -2.16 3.34
CA PHE A 136 -8.31 -2.80 2.65
C PHE A 136 -9.61 -1.98 2.50
N GLY A 137 -9.51 -0.63 2.47
CA GLY A 137 -10.66 0.27 2.27
C GLY A 137 -11.43 0.63 3.55
N ALA A 138 -11.27 -0.09 4.65
CA ALA A 138 -11.86 0.24 5.94
C ALA A 138 -11.51 1.65 6.45
N PRO A 139 -10.26 2.15 6.29
CA PRO A 139 -9.87 3.48 6.74
C PRO A 139 -10.76 4.59 6.20
N VAL A 140 -10.95 4.63 4.88
CA VAL A 140 -11.77 5.66 4.22
C VAL A 140 -13.23 5.58 4.67
N ALA A 141 -13.80 4.38 4.78
CA ALA A 141 -15.17 4.19 5.24
C ALA A 141 -15.36 4.72 6.67
N ILE A 142 -14.48 4.34 7.59
CA ILE A 142 -14.57 4.72 9.01
C ILE A 142 -14.40 6.24 9.16
N THR A 143 -13.37 6.82 8.54
CA THR A 143 -13.08 8.25 8.68
C THR A 143 -14.14 9.13 8.02
N ALA A 144 -14.63 8.75 6.83
CA ALA A 144 -15.68 9.48 6.16
C ALA A 144 -16.99 9.46 6.95
N ALA A 145 -17.39 8.28 7.48
CA ALA A 145 -18.57 8.18 8.34
C ALA A 145 -18.44 9.01 9.63
N LEU A 146 -17.24 9.03 10.25
CA LEU A 146 -16.98 9.87 11.43
C LEU A 146 -17.12 11.35 11.10
N LEU A 147 -16.57 11.81 9.97
CA LEU A 147 -16.68 13.21 9.55
C LEU A 147 -18.12 13.61 9.25
N VAL A 148 -18.92 12.74 8.63
CA VAL A 148 -20.37 12.98 8.46
C VAL A 148 -21.05 13.09 9.82
N GLY A 149 -20.72 12.24 10.77
CA GLY A 149 -21.20 12.33 12.16
C GLY A 149 -20.82 13.65 12.85
N LEU A 150 -19.74 14.31 12.42
CA LEU A 150 -19.31 15.63 12.88
C LEU A 150 -19.93 16.80 12.06
N GLY A 151 -20.89 16.51 11.18
CA GLY A 151 -21.61 17.52 10.42
C GLY A 151 -20.95 17.92 9.09
N PHE A 152 -20.03 17.13 8.57
CA PHE A 152 -19.48 17.34 7.22
C PHE A 152 -20.52 17.03 6.15
N ASN A 153 -20.45 17.75 5.03
CA ASN A 153 -21.16 17.36 3.83
C ASN A 153 -20.64 15.97 3.37
N PRO A 154 -21.54 15.00 3.09
CA PRO A 154 -21.14 13.63 2.73
C PRO A 154 -20.17 13.53 1.54
N LEU A 155 -20.35 14.34 0.49
CA LEU A 155 -19.46 14.34 -0.67
C LEU A 155 -18.06 14.83 -0.31
N TYR A 156 -17.97 15.89 0.51
CA TYR A 156 -16.69 16.39 1.01
C TYR A 156 -16.04 15.38 1.97
N ALA A 157 -16.77 14.79 2.90
CA ALA A 157 -16.24 13.79 3.81
C ALA A 157 -15.61 12.62 3.05
N ALA A 158 -16.33 12.02 2.10
CA ALA A 158 -15.85 10.93 1.29
C ALA A 158 -14.66 11.32 0.40
N GLY A 159 -14.79 12.44 -0.34
CA GLY A 159 -13.76 12.90 -1.28
C GLY A 159 -12.46 13.32 -0.59
N LEU A 160 -12.55 14.06 0.52
CA LEU A 160 -11.37 14.48 1.27
C LEU A 160 -10.66 13.30 1.94
N CYS A 161 -11.41 12.29 2.46
CA CYS A 161 -10.79 11.07 2.99
C CYS A 161 -10.07 10.25 1.91
N LEU A 162 -10.64 10.15 0.71
CA LEU A 162 -9.97 9.50 -0.43
C LEU A 162 -8.66 10.22 -0.80
N ILE A 163 -8.65 11.55 -0.80
CA ILE A 163 -7.45 12.35 -1.09
C ILE A 163 -6.43 12.24 0.05
N ALA A 164 -6.87 12.31 1.30
CA ALA A 164 -6.01 12.16 2.48
C ALA A 164 -5.27 10.81 2.50
N ASN A 165 -5.91 9.77 1.99
CA ASN A 165 -5.36 8.41 1.93
C ASN A 165 -4.14 8.28 0.97
N THR A 166 -3.87 9.30 0.16
CA THR A 166 -2.69 9.32 -0.74
C THR A 166 -1.36 9.26 0.03
N ALA A 167 -1.28 9.82 1.23
CA ALA A 167 -0.05 9.84 2.02
C ALA A 167 0.36 8.44 2.55
N PRO A 168 -0.56 7.61 3.08
CA PRO A 168 -0.21 6.34 3.70
C PRO A 168 -0.22 5.12 2.76
N VAL A 169 -1.02 5.06 1.72
CA VAL A 169 -1.39 3.82 1.01
C VAL A 169 -0.22 2.92 0.60
N ALA A 170 0.93 3.47 0.21
CA ALA A 170 2.10 2.68 -0.19
C ALA A 170 2.66 1.82 0.96
N PHE A 171 2.54 2.31 2.20
CA PHE A 171 2.95 1.61 3.41
C PHE A 171 1.76 1.01 4.18
N GLY A 172 0.57 1.01 3.56
CA GLY A 172 -0.66 0.49 4.14
C GLY A 172 -0.57 -1.00 4.49
N ALA A 173 -1.41 -1.44 5.44
CA ALA A 173 -1.42 -2.81 5.94
C ALA A 173 -0.01 -3.35 6.23
N MET A 174 0.78 -2.62 7.01
CA MET A 174 2.16 -2.97 7.39
C MET A 174 3.12 -3.08 6.19
N GLY A 175 3.02 -2.17 5.22
CA GLY A 175 3.96 -2.07 4.10
C GLY A 175 3.83 -3.14 3.02
N ILE A 176 2.73 -3.90 3.01
CA ILE A 176 2.52 -4.99 2.05
C ILE A 176 2.70 -4.57 0.59
N PRO A 177 2.24 -3.40 0.13
CA PRO A 177 2.47 -2.99 -1.26
C PRO A 177 3.96 -2.98 -1.62
N VAL A 178 4.81 -2.42 -0.75
CA VAL A 178 6.28 -2.36 -0.95
C VAL A 178 6.90 -3.75 -0.88
N LEU A 179 6.45 -4.61 0.07
CA LEU A 179 6.96 -5.98 0.20
C LEU A 179 6.66 -6.81 -1.05
N VAL A 180 5.45 -6.69 -1.61
CA VAL A 180 5.06 -7.36 -2.86
C VAL A 180 5.85 -6.79 -4.05
N ALA A 181 6.04 -5.47 -4.12
CA ALA A 181 6.85 -4.85 -5.16
C ALA A 181 8.28 -5.44 -5.19
N GLY A 182 8.93 -5.56 -4.04
CA GLY A 182 10.25 -6.20 -3.91
C GLY A 182 10.24 -7.66 -4.33
N GLN A 183 9.23 -8.42 -3.92
CA GLN A 183 9.09 -9.83 -4.22
C GLN A 183 9.00 -10.11 -5.71
N VAL A 184 8.15 -9.39 -6.44
CA VAL A 184 7.93 -9.61 -7.87
C VAL A 184 9.04 -9.04 -8.75
N SER A 185 9.69 -7.96 -8.32
CA SER A 185 10.80 -7.33 -9.03
C SER A 185 12.18 -7.97 -8.73
N ASN A 186 12.23 -8.85 -7.72
CA ASN A 186 13.47 -9.42 -7.19
C ASN A 186 14.47 -8.36 -6.70
N LEU A 187 13.93 -7.28 -6.10
CA LEU A 187 14.69 -6.19 -5.47
C LEU A 187 14.47 -6.23 -3.94
N ASP A 188 15.39 -5.60 -3.19
CA ASP A 188 15.21 -5.48 -1.74
C ASP A 188 14.03 -4.54 -1.43
N PRO A 189 12.95 -5.01 -0.78
CA PRO A 189 11.83 -4.18 -0.38
C PRO A 189 12.24 -2.99 0.50
N TYR A 190 13.32 -3.13 1.26
CA TYR A 190 13.86 -2.07 2.09
C TYR A 190 14.34 -0.89 1.24
N HIS A 191 15.07 -1.15 0.16
CA HIS A 191 15.52 -0.10 -0.76
C HIS A 191 14.35 0.57 -1.50
N ILE A 192 13.36 -0.22 -1.94
CA ILE A 192 12.13 0.33 -2.54
C ILE A 192 11.40 1.23 -1.53
N GLY A 193 11.28 0.77 -0.27
CA GLY A 193 10.69 1.54 0.82
C GLY A 193 11.43 2.84 1.11
N GLN A 194 12.77 2.85 1.02
CA GLN A 194 13.58 4.07 1.16
C GLN A 194 13.27 5.10 0.08
N VAL A 195 13.15 4.68 -1.18
CA VAL A 195 12.82 5.59 -2.29
C VAL A 195 11.40 6.12 -2.13
N ALA A 196 10.41 5.26 -1.84
CA ALA A 196 9.05 5.67 -1.56
C ALA A 196 8.99 6.64 -0.35
N GLY A 197 9.78 6.36 0.71
CA GLY A 197 9.96 7.21 1.88
C GLY A 197 10.73 8.51 1.65
N ARG A 198 11.16 8.79 0.41
CA ARG A 198 11.73 10.08 -0.04
C ARG A 198 10.78 10.82 -0.97
N GLN A 199 9.88 10.13 -1.64
CA GLN A 199 8.87 10.72 -2.50
C GLN A 199 7.62 11.11 -1.72
N LEU A 200 7.04 10.20 -0.95
CA LEU A 200 5.78 10.42 -0.23
C LEU A 200 5.81 11.49 0.86
N PRO A 201 6.89 11.71 1.63
CA PRO A 201 6.93 12.78 2.61
C PRO A 201 6.65 14.16 2.02
N ILE A 202 7.02 14.41 0.77
CA ILE A 202 6.71 15.66 0.08
C ILE A 202 5.19 15.79 -0.10
N LEU A 203 4.51 14.73 -0.56
CA LEU A 203 3.05 14.70 -0.64
C LEU A 203 2.41 14.79 0.74
N SER A 204 2.98 14.16 1.76
CA SER A 204 2.48 14.19 3.14
C SER A 204 2.49 15.59 3.76
N VAL A 205 3.38 16.47 3.31
CA VAL A 205 3.34 17.90 3.67
C VAL A 205 2.28 18.64 2.84
N ILE A 206 2.18 18.36 1.54
CA ILE A 206 1.28 19.07 0.61
C ILE A 206 -0.19 18.72 0.89
N VAL A 207 -0.50 17.43 1.13
CA VAL A 207 -1.88 16.94 1.26
C VAL A 207 -2.67 17.66 2.36
N PRO A 208 -2.18 17.88 3.59
CA PRO A 208 -2.90 18.66 4.60
C PRO A 208 -3.30 20.07 4.14
N PHE A 209 -2.38 20.78 3.48
CA PHE A 209 -2.69 22.11 2.90
C PHE A 209 -3.75 22.00 1.81
N TRP A 210 -3.66 20.98 0.96
CA TRP A 210 -4.60 20.71 -0.11
C TRP A 210 -6.02 20.45 0.42
N LEU A 211 -6.14 19.65 1.47
CA LEU A 211 -7.42 19.34 2.12
C LEU A 211 -8.09 20.60 2.68
N VAL A 212 -7.33 21.43 3.39
CA VAL A 212 -7.85 22.70 3.94
C VAL A 212 -8.22 23.67 2.83
N ALA A 213 -7.40 23.77 1.77
CA ALA A 213 -7.70 24.61 0.61
C ALA A 213 -9.00 24.19 -0.10
N MET A 214 -9.29 22.90 -0.18
CA MET A 214 -10.53 22.40 -0.76
C MET A 214 -11.76 22.71 0.08
N MET A 215 -11.62 22.86 1.40
CA MET A 215 -12.72 23.15 2.33
C MET A 215 -13.04 24.64 2.40
N ASP A 216 -12.03 25.51 2.52
CA ASP A 216 -12.19 26.94 2.83
C ASP A 216 -11.24 27.85 2.02
N GLY A 217 -10.64 27.32 0.97
CA GLY A 217 -9.75 28.08 0.09
C GLY A 217 -8.51 28.66 0.79
N MET A 218 -8.03 29.79 0.27
CA MET A 218 -6.84 30.47 0.83
C MET A 218 -7.10 31.07 2.22
N ARG A 219 -8.36 31.39 2.56
CA ARG A 219 -8.73 31.84 3.90
C ARG A 219 -8.46 30.74 4.92
N GLY A 220 -8.88 29.51 4.62
CA GLY A 220 -8.65 28.35 5.48
C GLY A 220 -7.16 28.14 5.77
N ILE A 221 -6.34 28.19 4.71
CA ILE A 221 -4.88 28.08 4.86
C ILE A 221 -4.35 29.20 5.77
N ARG A 222 -4.67 30.46 5.53
CA ARG A 222 -4.19 31.59 6.33
C ARG A 222 -4.56 31.49 7.81
N GLN A 223 -5.74 30.99 8.12
CA GLN A 223 -6.22 30.85 9.48
C GLN A 223 -5.68 29.61 10.20
N THR A 224 -5.31 28.54 9.48
CA THR A 224 -4.95 27.24 10.11
C THR A 224 -3.55 26.73 9.74
N TRP A 225 -2.75 27.49 8.97
CA TRP A 225 -1.44 27.05 8.50
C TRP A 225 -0.50 26.50 9.59
N PRO A 226 -0.47 27.02 10.85
CA PRO A 226 0.43 26.46 11.85
C PRO A 226 0.05 25.01 12.20
N ALA A 227 -1.25 24.73 12.36
CA ALA A 227 -1.74 23.37 12.63
C ALA A 227 -1.55 22.44 11.43
N VAL A 228 -1.80 22.95 10.21
CA VAL A 228 -1.59 22.21 8.95
C VAL A 228 -0.11 21.82 8.82
N LEU A 229 0.79 22.75 9.12
CA LEU A 229 2.24 22.52 9.09
C LEU A 229 2.67 21.48 10.13
N VAL A 230 2.16 21.59 11.36
CA VAL A 230 2.43 20.60 12.42
C VAL A 230 1.99 19.20 11.98
N ALA A 231 0.79 19.05 11.45
CA ALA A 231 0.28 17.76 10.95
C ALA A 231 1.15 17.20 9.82
N GLY A 232 1.40 18.01 8.78
CA GLY A 232 2.13 17.57 7.59
C GLY A 232 3.61 17.29 7.86
N VAL A 233 4.31 18.18 8.57
CA VAL A 233 5.76 18.03 8.82
C VAL A 233 6.04 16.92 9.82
N SER A 234 5.26 16.79 10.89
CA SER A 234 5.45 15.68 11.85
C SER A 234 5.21 14.32 11.19
N PHE A 235 4.19 14.22 10.35
CA PHE A 235 3.91 13.02 9.58
C PHE A 235 5.06 12.71 8.60
N ALA A 236 5.42 13.67 7.74
CA ALA A 236 6.43 13.52 6.70
C ALA A 236 7.81 13.18 7.25
N THR A 237 8.23 13.85 8.33
CA THR A 237 9.54 13.60 8.97
C THR A 237 9.59 12.18 9.53
N THR A 238 8.56 11.75 10.23
CA THR A 238 8.48 10.40 10.79
C THR A 238 8.41 9.35 9.68
N GLN A 239 7.63 9.59 8.62
CA GLN A 239 7.54 8.71 7.45
C GLN A 239 8.93 8.54 6.79
N PHE A 240 9.65 9.64 6.59
CA PHE A 240 11.01 9.60 6.07
C PHE A 240 11.95 8.78 6.96
N ILE A 241 12.00 9.08 8.27
CA ILE A 241 12.90 8.40 9.21
C ILE A 241 12.57 6.91 9.27
N THR A 242 11.30 6.55 9.42
CA THR A 242 10.90 5.15 9.57
C THR A 242 11.17 4.36 8.30
N ALA A 243 10.81 4.88 7.13
CA ALA A 243 11.01 4.20 5.85
C ALA A 243 12.50 4.03 5.50
N ASN A 244 13.35 5.01 5.84
CA ASN A 244 14.77 4.97 5.47
C ASN A 244 15.65 4.22 6.47
N PHE A 245 15.27 4.11 7.76
CA PHE A 245 16.14 3.58 8.81
C PHE A 245 15.56 2.40 9.59
N ILE A 246 14.23 2.15 9.49
CA ILE A 246 13.59 1.02 10.18
C ILE A 246 13.08 0.00 9.16
N GLY A 247 12.22 0.38 8.23
CA GLY A 247 11.69 -0.48 7.20
C GLY A 247 10.33 -0.04 6.66
N PRO A 248 9.82 -0.72 5.63
CA PRO A 248 8.56 -0.36 4.97
C PRO A 248 7.30 -0.72 5.78
N GLU A 249 7.43 -1.48 6.86
CA GLU A 249 6.28 -2.02 7.61
C GLU A 249 5.63 -0.99 8.54
N LEU A 250 6.42 -0.04 9.08
CA LEU A 250 5.97 0.86 10.14
C LEU A 250 5.69 2.32 9.75
N PRO A 251 6.06 2.84 8.55
CA PRO A 251 5.97 4.28 8.30
C PRO A 251 4.59 4.88 8.58
N ASP A 252 3.50 4.20 8.20
CA ASP A 252 2.15 4.73 8.41
C ASP A 252 1.76 4.80 9.87
N VAL A 253 1.97 3.71 10.61
CA VAL A 253 1.59 3.64 12.02
C VAL A 253 2.37 4.68 12.84
N THR A 254 3.69 4.73 12.66
CA THR A 254 4.54 5.67 13.40
C THR A 254 4.27 7.13 13.03
N SER A 255 4.13 7.43 11.73
CA SER A 255 3.86 8.79 11.24
C SER A 255 2.51 9.31 11.70
N ALA A 256 1.50 8.45 11.63
CA ALA A 256 0.14 8.77 12.09
C ALA A 256 0.12 9.04 13.59
N LEU A 257 0.74 8.18 14.40
CA LEU A 257 0.81 8.35 15.86
C LEU A 257 1.54 9.65 16.24
N VAL A 258 2.70 9.91 15.63
CA VAL A 258 3.47 11.14 15.90
C VAL A 258 2.68 12.37 15.45
N SER A 259 2.05 12.34 14.27
CA SER A 259 1.21 13.43 13.77
C SER A 259 0.01 13.70 14.69
N LEU A 260 -0.70 12.65 15.13
CA LEU A 260 -1.79 12.78 16.08
C LEU A 260 -1.34 13.39 17.41
N ILE A 261 -0.22 12.93 17.96
CA ILE A 261 0.33 13.44 19.23
C ILE A 261 0.73 14.91 19.08
N CYS A 262 1.53 15.24 18.05
CA CYS A 262 2.00 16.59 17.81
C CYS A 262 0.86 17.57 17.56
N LEU A 263 -0.09 17.20 16.68
CA LEU A 263 -1.24 18.03 16.36
C LEU A 263 -2.17 18.20 17.57
N SER A 264 -2.45 17.12 18.30
CA SER A 264 -3.27 17.19 19.52
C SER A 264 -2.64 18.06 20.61
N ALA A 265 -1.34 17.92 20.83
CA ALA A 265 -0.60 18.74 21.80
C ALA A 265 -0.58 20.21 21.37
N PHE A 266 -0.39 20.49 20.09
CA PHE A 266 -0.43 21.83 19.54
C PHE A 266 -1.81 22.48 19.72
N LEU A 267 -2.88 21.78 19.36
CA LEU A 267 -4.26 22.25 19.43
C LEU A 267 -4.77 22.46 20.88
N LYS A 268 -4.11 21.89 21.86
CA LYS A 268 -4.40 22.21 23.28
C LYS A 268 -4.01 23.65 23.65
N LYS A 269 -3.00 24.21 22.98
CA LYS A 269 -2.49 25.56 23.25
C LYS A 269 -2.90 26.59 22.22
N TRP A 270 -3.24 26.14 21.02
CA TRP A 270 -3.57 26.98 19.88
C TRP A 270 -4.88 26.55 19.23
N GLN A 271 -5.72 27.51 18.91
CA GLN A 271 -6.95 27.33 18.14
C GLN A 271 -7.08 28.53 17.17
N PRO A 272 -7.72 28.37 16.00
CA PRO A 272 -8.02 29.49 15.13
C PRO A 272 -9.01 30.47 15.81
N GLU A 273 -8.91 31.76 15.46
CA GLU A 273 -9.79 32.81 16.00
C GLU A 273 -11.26 32.58 15.63
N GLU A 274 -11.50 32.00 14.45
CA GLU A 274 -12.81 31.67 13.93
C GLU A 274 -12.89 30.17 13.63
N ILE A 275 -13.94 29.52 14.13
CA ILE A 275 -14.22 28.10 13.90
C ILE A 275 -15.00 27.93 12.60
N PHE A 276 -14.43 27.19 11.67
CA PHE A 276 -15.09 26.85 10.41
C PHE A 276 -16.00 25.63 10.59
N THR A 277 -17.24 25.76 10.07
CA THR A 277 -18.14 24.64 9.85
C THR A 277 -18.79 24.78 8.48
N PHE A 278 -19.23 23.68 7.86
CA PHE A 278 -19.97 23.72 6.60
C PHE A 278 -21.29 24.49 6.70
N ASN A 279 -21.80 24.74 7.92
CA ASN A 279 -22.98 25.55 8.19
C ASN A 279 -22.65 27.02 8.48
N GLY A 280 -21.41 27.43 8.31
CA GLY A 280 -20.91 28.80 8.52
C GLY A 280 -19.87 28.91 9.62
N MET A 281 -19.33 30.13 9.80
CA MET A 281 -18.33 30.41 10.84
C MET A 281 -19.01 30.64 12.18
N LYS A 282 -18.38 30.16 13.26
CA LYS A 282 -18.80 30.40 14.64
C LYS A 282 -17.62 30.70 15.54
N LYS A 283 -17.87 31.32 16.70
CA LYS A 283 -16.85 31.49 17.74
C LYS A 283 -16.57 30.16 18.44
N PRO A 284 -15.32 29.92 18.93
CA PRO A 284 -15.02 28.76 19.75
C PRO A 284 -15.94 28.69 20.98
N SER A 285 -16.48 27.51 21.26
CA SER A 285 -17.21 27.25 22.50
C SER A 285 -16.23 26.88 23.64
N GLU A 286 -16.68 26.94 24.89
CA GLU A 286 -15.91 26.41 26.02
C GLU A 286 -15.67 24.92 25.84
N ARG A 287 -14.41 24.47 26.00
CA ARG A 287 -14.04 23.06 25.86
C ARG A 287 -14.79 22.21 26.90
N LYS A 288 -15.57 21.24 26.44
CA LYS A 288 -16.04 20.17 27.31
C LYS A 288 -14.87 19.24 27.64
N ALA A 289 -14.75 18.85 28.93
CA ALA A 289 -13.81 17.82 29.34
C ALA A 289 -14.06 16.54 28.53
N GLY A 290 -12.98 15.88 28.08
CA GLY A 290 -13.09 14.61 27.34
C GLY A 290 -13.77 13.55 28.19
N GLU A 291 -14.50 12.64 27.55
CA GLU A 291 -15.25 11.55 28.18
C GLU A 291 -14.33 10.55 28.93
N TYR A 292 -13.06 10.45 28.51
CA TYR A 292 -12.08 9.49 29.02
C TYR A 292 -10.88 10.15 29.69
N THR A 293 -10.37 9.48 30.72
CA THR A 293 -9.13 9.90 31.40
C THR A 293 -7.89 9.64 30.55
N ALA A 294 -6.80 10.36 30.82
CA ALA A 294 -5.51 10.15 30.13
C ALA A 294 -5.02 8.69 30.24
N GLY A 295 -5.22 8.04 31.40
CA GLY A 295 -4.85 6.64 31.61
C GLY A 295 -5.65 5.68 30.72
N GLN A 296 -6.96 5.91 30.54
CA GLN A 296 -7.81 5.12 29.63
C GLN A 296 -7.37 5.31 28.17
N ILE A 297 -7.04 6.53 27.77
CA ILE A 297 -6.55 6.84 26.41
C ILE A 297 -5.22 6.15 26.16
N ILE A 298 -4.24 6.26 27.09
CA ILE A 298 -2.94 5.59 26.96
C ILE A 298 -3.12 4.07 26.87
N LYS A 299 -3.99 3.49 27.71
CA LYS A 299 -4.29 2.07 27.66
C LYS A 299 -4.92 1.65 26.32
N ALA A 300 -5.81 2.46 25.76
CA ALA A 300 -6.45 2.18 24.48
C ALA A 300 -5.45 2.19 23.31
N TRP A 301 -4.47 3.10 23.33
CA TRP A 301 -3.43 3.19 22.31
C TRP A 301 -2.27 2.20 22.51
N SER A 302 -2.16 1.56 23.67
CA SER A 302 -1.03 0.66 23.99
C SER A 302 -0.82 -0.51 23.03
N PRO A 303 -1.84 -1.16 22.41
CA PRO A 303 -1.62 -2.23 21.44
C PRO A 303 -0.77 -1.79 20.25
N PHE A 304 -0.94 -0.55 19.79
CA PHE A 304 -0.19 -0.03 18.64
C PHE A 304 1.20 0.45 19.03
N ALA A 305 1.39 0.92 20.26
CA ALA A 305 2.72 1.15 20.81
C ALA A 305 3.50 -0.16 20.95
N ILE A 306 2.87 -1.21 21.46
CA ILE A 306 3.45 -2.57 21.57
C ILE A 306 3.79 -3.10 20.17
N LEU A 307 2.88 -2.98 19.21
CA LEU A 307 3.14 -3.33 17.81
C LEU A 307 4.40 -2.67 17.27
N THR A 308 4.50 -1.34 17.44
CA THR A 308 5.65 -0.55 16.98
C THR A 308 6.97 -1.07 17.59
N VAL A 309 6.97 -1.36 18.89
CA VAL A 309 8.15 -1.91 19.58
C VAL A 309 8.52 -3.29 19.01
N PHE A 310 7.57 -4.23 18.93
CA PHE A 310 7.84 -5.58 18.45
C PHE A 310 8.37 -5.58 17.01
N VAL A 311 7.71 -4.86 16.10
CA VAL A 311 8.16 -4.81 14.70
C VAL A 311 9.53 -4.14 14.59
N SER A 312 9.79 -3.05 15.32
CA SER A 312 11.11 -2.41 15.35
C SER A 312 12.20 -3.33 15.88
N VAL A 313 11.91 -4.10 16.94
CA VAL A 313 12.88 -5.09 17.49
C VAL A 313 13.18 -6.19 16.46
N TRP A 314 12.17 -6.69 15.73
CA TRP A 314 12.34 -7.70 14.68
C TRP A 314 13.20 -7.23 13.50
N THR A 315 13.32 -5.91 13.29
CA THR A 315 14.17 -5.36 12.22
C THR A 315 15.64 -5.20 12.62
N ILE A 316 15.97 -5.31 13.92
CA ILE A 316 17.35 -5.23 14.42
C ILE A 316 18.14 -6.42 13.89
N LYS A 317 19.29 -6.17 13.23
CA LYS A 317 20.13 -7.18 12.57
C LYS A 317 20.42 -8.40 13.46
N GLY A 318 20.91 -8.21 14.69
CA GLY A 318 21.21 -9.32 15.60
C GLY A 318 19.99 -10.15 16.00
N VAL A 319 18.82 -9.52 16.17
CA VAL A 319 17.55 -10.22 16.44
C VAL A 319 17.10 -11.00 15.21
N LYS A 320 17.14 -10.40 14.03
CA LYS A 320 16.77 -11.03 12.77
C LYS A 320 17.65 -12.25 12.46
N GLU A 321 18.95 -12.15 12.70
CA GLU A 321 19.90 -13.28 12.54
C GLU A 321 19.61 -14.41 13.54
N ALA A 322 19.36 -14.10 14.81
CA ALA A 322 19.04 -15.09 15.83
C ALA A 322 17.70 -15.81 15.53
N LEU A 323 16.68 -15.10 15.10
CA LEU A 323 15.38 -15.67 14.71
C LEU A 323 15.47 -16.45 13.40
N GLY A 324 16.39 -16.07 12.51
CA GLY A 324 16.63 -16.70 11.21
C GLY A 324 17.15 -18.14 11.28
N VAL A 325 17.62 -18.59 12.44
CA VAL A 325 18.04 -19.99 12.66
C VAL A 325 16.91 -20.98 12.38
N ALA A 326 15.66 -20.59 12.57
CA ALA A 326 14.49 -21.41 12.28
C ALA A 326 13.98 -21.30 10.83
N THR A 327 14.71 -20.60 9.95
CA THR A 327 14.30 -20.41 8.56
C THR A 327 14.56 -21.67 7.73
N ILE A 328 13.49 -22.21 7.12
CA ILE A 328 13.59 -23.30 6.15
C ILE A 328 13.71 -22.69 4.75
N LYS A 329 14.73 -23.12 3.99
CA LYS A 329 14.93 -22.73 2.59
C LYS A 329 14.98 -23.98 1.74
N PHE A 330 14.30 -23.97 0.62
CA PHE A 330 14.38 -25.04 -0.36
C PHE A 330 14.21 -24.52 -1.79
N ASP A 331 14.84 -25.19 -2.71
CA ASP A 331 14.73 -24.93 -4.13
C ASP A 331 13.35 -25.34 -4.61
N TRP A 332 12.63 -24.42 -5.29
CA TRP A 332 11.27 -24.71 -5.73
C TRP A 332 11.27 -25.73 -6.86
N PRO A 333 10.50 -26.84 -6.72
CA PRO A 333 10.53 -27.93 -7.69
C PRO A 333 10.15 -27.49 -9.10
N MET A 334 10.78 -28.08 -10.13
CA MET A 334 10.53 -27.84 -11.55
C MET A 334 10.71 -26.38 -12.02
N LEU A 335 11.32 -25.49 -11.20
CA LEU A 335 11.49 -24.08 -11.54
C LEU A 335 12.90 -23.57 -11.25
N HIS A 336 13.49 -23.89 -10.07
CA HIS A 336 14.78 -23.35 -9.64
C HIS A 336 15.88 -23.66 -10.66
N ASN A 337 16.47 -22.60 -11.24
CA ASN A 337 17.54 -22.64 -12.24
C ASN A 337 17.23 -23.41 -13.54
N LEU A 338 15.99 -23.86 -13.74
CA LEU A 338 15.57 -24.53 -14.97
C LEU A 338 15.06 -23.54 -16.02
N VAL A 339 14.53 -22.40 -15.60
CA VAL A 339 14.25 -21.26 -16.47
C VAL A 339 15.49 -20.38 -16.59
N GLN A 340 15.81 -19.95 -17.81
CA GLN A 340 16.91 -19.03 -18.07
C GLN A 340 16.43 -17.77 -18.73
N LYS A 341 16.90 -16.61 -18.26
CA LYS A 341 16.74 -15.34 -18.95
C LYS A 341 17.67 -15.29 -20.16
N ALA A 342 17.28 -14.55 -21.20
CA ALA A 342 18.04 -14.44 -22.45
C ALA A 342 18.28 -12.98 -22.86
N ALA A 343 19.09 -12.81 -23.92
CA ALA A 343 19.26 -11.50 -24.55
C ALA A 343 17.91 -10.98 -25.12
N PRO A 344 17.64 -9.67 -25.08
CA PRO A 344 18.53 -8.58 -24.62
C PRO A 344 18.38 -8.23 -23.13
N ILE A 345 17.58 -9.00 -22.36
CA ILE A 345 17.38 -8.73 -20.91
C ILE A 345 18.67 -8.97 -20.12
N VAL A 346 19.41 -10.00 -20.49
CA VAL A 346 20.76 -10.31 -20.00
C VAL A 346 21.68 -10.56 -21.20
N SER A 347 22.98 -10.35 -21.04
CA SER A 347 23.95 -10.54 -22.14
C SER A 347 24.10 -12.00 -22.55
N GLU A 348 24.05 -12.92 -21.56
CA GLU A 348 24.16 -14.37 -21.76
C GLU A 348 23.05 -15.09 -21.00
N PRO A 349 22.60 -16.28 -21.45
CA PRO A 349 21.60 -17.05 -20.75
C PRO A 349 21.96 -17.25 -19.27
N THR A 350 21.12 -16.72 -18.38
CA THR A 350 21.37 -16.71 -16.94
C THR A 350 20.26 -17.48 -16.23
N PRO A 351 20.60 -18.47 -15.38
CA PRO A 351 19.63 -19.21 -14.61
C PRO A 351 18.78 -18.31 -13.71
N TYR A 352 17.48 -18.56 -13.68
CA TYR A 352 16.55 -17.82 -12.85
C TYR A 352 16.24 -18.62 -11.57
N ALA A 353 16.77 -18.14 -10.45
CA ALA A 353 16.59 -18.81 -9.17
C ALA A 353 15.14 -18.78 -8.68
N ALA A 354 14.70 -19.87 -8.06
CA ALA A 354 13.42 -19.97 -7.38
C ALA A 354 13.63 -20.68 -6.04
N VAL A 355 13.96 -19.93 -4.98
CA VAL A 355 14.20 -20.43 -3.62
C VAL A 355 13.09 -19.94 -2.71
N PHE A 356 12.29 -20.86 -2.17
CA PHE A 356 11.24 -20.53 -1.21
C PHE A 356 11.80 -20.51 0.21
N LYS A 357 11.40 -19.49 0.98
CA LYS A 357 11.84 -19.30 2.37
C LYS A 357 10.63 -19.32 3.28
N ILE A 358 10.62 -20.19 4.27
CA ILE A 358 9.66 -20.21 5.35
C ILE A 358 10.37 -19.78 6.62
N ASP A 359 10.21 -18.53 6.97
CA ASP A 359 10.80 -17.90 8.14
C ASP A 359 9.74 -17.79 9.25
N PHE A 360 9.61 -18.86 10.05
CA PHE A 360 8.54 -18.92 11.06
C PHE A 360 8.69 -17.89 12.16
N LEU A 361 9.90 -17.65 12.64
CA LEU A 361 10.15 -16.75 13.78
C LEU A 361 10.53 -15.35 13.33
N GLY A 362 11.31 -15.21 12.26
CA GLY A 362 11.80 -13.92 11.78
C GLY A 362 10.78 -13.13 10.94
N ALA A 363 9.68 -13.76 10.49
CA ALA A 363 8.65 -13.08 9.73
C ALA A 363 7.99 -11.96 10.54
N VAL A 364 7.79 -10.80 9.92
CA VAL A 364 7.13 -9.63 10.56
C VAL A 364 5.73 -9.96 11.05
N GLY A 365 4.96 -10.78 10.32
CA GLY A 365 3.65 -11.26 10.79
C GLY A 365 3.71 -11.99 12.14
N THR A 366 4.82 -12.67 12.44
CA THR A 366 5.04 -13.31 13.74
C THR A 366 5.31 -12.29 14.85
N ALA A 367 6.07 -11.22 14.56
CA ALA A 367 6.22 -10.09 15.47
C ALA A 367 4.86 -9.45 15.82
N ILE A 368 4.01 -9.25 14.80
CA ILE A 368 2.65 -8.72 14.98
C ILE A 368 1.79 -9.68 15.80
N LEU A 369 1.90 -11.01 15.60
CA LEU A 369 1.20 -12.00 16.41
C LEU A 369 1.60 -11.90 17.88
N PHE A 370 2.91 -11.83 18.19
CA PHE A 370 3.36 -11.65 19.56
C PHE A 370 2.87 -10.33 20.17
N ALA A 371 2.93 -9.24 19.42
CA ALA A 371 2.34 -7.97 19.85
C ALA A 371 0.83 -8.10 20.14
N SER A 372 0.11 -8.86 19.32
CA SER A 372 -1.32 -9.13 19.51
C SER A 372 -1.59 -9.94 20.78
N ILE A 373 -0.81 -10.97 21.06
CA ILE A 373 -0.92 -11.81 22.27
C ILE A 373 -0.66 -10.96 23.51
N VAL A 374 0.41 -10.18 23.53
CA VAL A 374 0.74 -9.27 24.65
C VAL A 374 -0.36 -8.24 24.85
N SER A 375 -0.90 -7.67 23.77
CA SER A 375 -1.99 -6.70 23.82
C SER A 375 -3.28 -7.32 24.36
N ALA A 376 -3.65 -8.53 23.92
CA ALA A 376 -4.80 -9.25 24.43
C ALA A 376 -4.69 -9.50 25.95
N ALA A 377 -3.50 -9.92 26.41
CA ALA A 377 -3.24 -10.13 27.84
C ALA A 377 -3.32 -8.80 28.64
N LEU A 378 -2.72 -7.72 28.15
CA LEU A 378 -2.77 -6.40 28.77
C LEU A 378 -4.21 -5.86 28.87
N LEU A 379 -5.02 -6.09 27.85
CA LEU A 379 -6.42 -5.69 27.79
C LEU A 379 -7.35 -6.66 28.52
N LYS A 380 -6.81 -7.72 29.13
CA LYS A 380 -7.52 -8.76 29.88
C LYS A 380 -8.58 -9.49 29.03
N MET A 381 -8.33 -9.66 27.75
CA MET A 381 -9.14 -10.48 26.85
C MET A 381 -9.00 -11.96 27.24
N LYS A 382 -10.09 -12.71 27.27
CA LYS A 382 -10.04 -14.15 27.58
C LYS A 382 -9.28 -14.91 26.48
N PRO A 383 -8.42 -15.87 26.80
CA PRO A 383 -7.69 -16.64 25.79
C PRO A 383 -8.57 -17.31 24.74
N SER A 384 -9.71 -17.87 25.18
CA SER A 384 -10.71 -18.48 24.28
C SER A 384 -11.31 -17.49 23.29
N GLU A 385 -11.55 -16.24 23.73
CA GLU A 385 -12.05 -15.16 22.91
C GLU A 385 -11.00 -14.68 21.91
N ALA A 386 -9.73 -14.57 22.33
CA ALA A 386 -8.61 -14.23 21.45
C ALA A 386 -8.44 -15.28 20.35
N VAL A 387 -8.45 -16.56 20.68
CA VAL A 387 -8.38 -17.67 19.71
C VAL A 387 -9.57 -17.64 18.76
N GLY A 388 -10.79 -17.45 19.28
CA GLY A 388 -12.00 -17.30 18.47
C GLY A 388 -11.90 -16.14 17.49
N THR A 389 -11.38 -14.98 17.94
CA THR A 389 -11.15 -13.79 17.11
C THR A 389 -10.14 -14.03 16.01
N PHE A 390 -9.09 -14.81 16.28
CA PHE A 390 -8.09 -15.18 15.27
C PHE A 390 -8.72 -16.02 14.15
N PHE A 391 -9.48 -17.06 14.47
CA PHE A 391 -10.17 -17.88 13.47
C PHE A 391 -11.26 -17.12 12.72
N GLU A 392 -11.98 -16.21 13.39
CA GLU A 392 -12.93 -15.29 12.75
C GLU A 392 -12.21 -14.41 11.72
N THR A 393 -11.03 -13.90 12.06
CA THR A 393 -10.19 -13.09 11.14
C THR A 393 -9.78 -13.90 9.91
N LEU A 394 -9.31 -15.13 10.08
CA LEU A 394 -8.98 -16.04 8.97
C LEU A 394 -10.19 -16.28 8.06
N LYS A 395 -11.36 -16.55 8.65
CA LYS A 395 -12.61 -16.79 7.90
C LYS A 395 -13.03 -15.56 7.09
N GLU A 396 -12.92 -14.38 7.65
CA GLU A 396 -13.27 -13.12 6.99
C GLU A 396 -12.31 -12.79 5.84
N LEU A 397 -11.02 -12.98 6.05
CA LEU A 397 -9.99 -12.66 5.07
C LEU A 397 -9.76 -13.73 3.99
N ARG A 398 -10.41 -14.90 4.07
CA ARG A 398 -10.17 -16.04 3.17
C ARG A 398 -10.21 -15.71 1.68
N LEU A 399 -11.14 -14.86 1.24
CA LEU A 399 -11.25 -14.47 -0.17
C LEU A 399 -10.21 -13.43 -0.57
N SER A 400 -9.82 -12.54 0.34
CA SER A 400 -8.72 -11.60 0.12
C SER A 400 -7.38 -12.34 0.02
N ILE A 401 -7.14 -13.30 0.90
CA ILE A 401 -5.95 -14.18 0.87
C ILE A 401 -5.88 -14.96 -0.45
N LEU A 402 -7.01 -15.57 -0.86
CA LEU A 402 -7.10 -16.27 -2.13
C LEU A 402 -6.80 -15.34 -3.31
N SER A 403 -7.36 -14.14 -3.32
CA SER A 403 -7.12 -13.14 -4.37
C SER A 403 -5.64 -12.77 -4.47
N ILE A 404 -4.98 -12.51 -3.35
CA ILE A 404 -3.55 -12.17 -3.32
C ILE A 404 -2.70 -13.34 -3.84
N GLY A 405 -2.98 -14.56 -3.40
CA GLY A 405 -2.29 -15.76 -3.90
C GLY A 405 -2.41 -15.93 -5.42
N LEU A 406 -3.62 -15.73 -5.97
CA LEU A 406 -3.87 -15.85 -7.42
C LEU A 406 -3.19 -14.75 -8.23
N VAL A 407 -3.21 -13.50 -7.76
CA VAL A 407 -2.55 -12.38 -8.43
C VAL A 407 -1.03 -12.53 -8.40
N LEU A 408 -0.46 -12.99 -7.29
CA LEU A 408 0.97 -13.31 -7.22
C LEU A 408 1.32 -14.54 -8.07
N GLY A 409 0.46 -15.55 -8.12
CA GLY A 409 0.60 -16.66 -9.08
C GLY A 409 0.72 -16.15 -10.51
N PHE A 410 -0.17 -15.24 -10.93
CA PHE A 410 -0.08 -14.57 -12.23
C PHE A 410 1.25 -13.81 -12.40
N ALA A 411 1.66 -13.01 -11.42
CA ALA A 411 2.89 -12.21 -11.49
C ALA A 411 4.12 -13.11 -11.70
N PHE A 412 4.20 -14.23 -11.02
CA PHE A 412 5.31 -15.17 -11.16
C PHE A 412 5.27 -15.94 -12.48
N VAL A 413 4.09 -16.32 -12.98
CA VAL A 413 3.96 -16.85 -14.36
C VAL A 413 4.48 -15.82 -15.35
N ALA A 414 4.07 -14.56 -15.24
CA ALA A 414 4.52 -13.49 -16.13
C ALA A 414 6.05 -13.27 -16.08
N ASN A 415 6.66 -13.39 -14.89
CA ASN A 415 8.10 -13.25 -14.73
C ASN A 415 8.88 -14.43 -15.32
N TYR A 416 8.51 -15.65 -14.97
CA TYR A 416 9.23 -16.86 -15.39
C TYR A 416 9.00 -17.20 -16.87
N SER A 417 7.84 -16.86 -17.44
CA SER A 417 7.57 -17.08 -18.88
C SER A 417 8.21 -16.03 -19.79
N GLY A 418 8.65 -14.87 -19.24
CA GLY A 418 9.18 -13.77 -20.03
C GLY A 418 8.11 -12.76 -20.50
N LEU A 419 6.81 -12.92 -20.12
CA LEU A 419 5.76 -11.95 -20.45
C LEU A 419 6.15 -10.54 -19.98
N SER A 420 6.53 -10.41 -18.70
CA SER A 420 6.94 -9.12 -18.11
C SER A 420 8.13 -8.53 -18.84
N SER A 421 9.14 -9.34 -19.13
CA SER A 421 10.36 -8.90 -19.85
C SER A 421 10.07 -8.45 -21.27
N THR A 422 9.16 -9.12 -21.98
CA THR A 422 8.74 -8.74 -23.34
C THR A 422 8.07 -7.36 -23.35
N LEU A 423 7.15 -7.12 -22.40
CA LEU A 423 6.51 -5.81 -22.25
C LEU A 423 7.50 -4.71 -21.85
N ALA A 424 8.47 -5.05 -20.99
CA ALA A 424 9.53 -4.13 -20.59
C ALA A 424 10.39 -3.67 -21.77
N LEU A 425 10.71 -4.57 -22.70
CA LEU A 425 11.46 -4.22 -23.92
C LEU A 425 10.69 -3.24 -24.81
N VAL A 426 9.36 -3.36 -24.91
CA VAL A 426 8.53 -2.40 -25.64
C VAL A 426 8.50 -1.05 -24.92
N LEU A 427 8.33 -1.04 -23.61
CA LEU A 427 8.31 0.20 -22.81
C LEU A 427 9.70 0.89 -22.79
N ALA A 428 10.78 0.14 -22.84
CA ALA A 428 12.13 0.69 -22.92
C ALA A 428 12.35 1.54 -24.17
N ALA A 429 11.57 1.33 -25.24
CA ALA A 429 11.60 2.18 -26.43
C ALA A 429 11.15 3.63 -26.16
N THR A 430 10.47 3.92 -25.06
CA THR A 430 10.15 5.30 -24.64
C THR A 430 11.38 6.05 -24.12
N GLY A 431 12.46 5.35 -23.78
CA GLY A 431 13.74 5.92 -23.42
C GLY A 431 13.71 6.81 -22.17
N ALA A 432 14.38 7.95 -22.25
CA ALA A 432 14.60 8.86 -21.12
C ALA A 432 13.32 9.47 -20.50
N VAL A 433 12.18 9.43 -21.16
CA VAL A 433 10.93 9.95 -20.60
C VAL A 433 10.16 8.92 -19.76
N PHE A 434 10.57 7.66 -19.80
CA PHE A 434 9.91 6.59 -19.05
C PHE A 434 9.79 6.88 -17.55
N PRO A 435 10.79 7.42 -16.84
CA PRO A 435 10.66 7.72 -15.40
C PRO A 435 9.49 8.65 -15.07
N PHE A 436 9.11 9.57 -15.97
CA PHE A 436 7.92 10.39 -15.80
C PHE A 436 6.63 9.56 -15.90
N PHE A 437 6.57 8.61 -16.83
CA PHE A 437 5.39 7.76 -17.04
C PHE A 437 5.31 6.55 -16.11
N SER A 438 6.41 6.18 -15.46
CA SER A 438 6.48 5.06 -14.53
C SER A 438 5.39 5.10 -13.44
N PRO A 439 5.16 6.21 -12.72
CA PRO A 439 4.07 6.29 -11.74
C PRO A 439 2.67 6.12 -12.34
N PHE A 440 2.47 6.48 -13.62
CA PHE A 440 1.17 6.33 -14.27
C PHE A 440 0.78 4.86 -14.50
N LEU A 441 1.74 3.95 -14.62
CA LEU A 441 1.47 2.52 -14.65
C LEU A 441 0.89 2.04 -13.31
N GLY A 442 1.51 2.44 -12.20
CA GLY A 442 1.00 2.18 -10.87
C GLY A 442 -0.36 2.82 -10.64
N TRP A 443 -0.52 4.09 -11.02
CA TRP A 443 -1.78 4.83 -10.99
C TRP A 443 -2.90 4.10 -11.73
N LEU A 444 -2.64 3.65 -12.96
CA LEU A 444 -3.58 2.87 -13.75
C LEU A 444 -3.91 1.53 -13.07
N GLY A 445 -2.88 0.84 -12.57
CA GLY A 445 -3.03 -0.42 -11.87
C GLY A 445 -3.96 -0.30 -10.66
N VAL A 446 -3.74 0.71 -9.81
CA VAL A 446 -4.58 0.94 -8.62
C VAL A 446 -5.95 1.49 -8.97
N PHE A 447 -6.05 2.38 -9.95
CA PHE A 447 -7.35 2.85 -10.46
C PHE A 447 -8.27 1.66 -10.81
N LEU A 448 -7.74 0.68 -11.52
CA LEU A 448 -8.51 -0.45 -12.01
C LEU A 448 -8.74 -1.54 -10.95
N THR A 449 -7.75 -1.80 -10.09
CA THR A 449 -7.81 -2.88 -9.08
C THR A 449 -8.32 -2.43 -7.72
N GLY A 450 -8.20 -1.15 -7.40
CA GLY A 450 -8.42 -0.61 -6.05
C GLY A 450 -7.32 -0.97 -5.03
N SER A 451 -6.24 -1.62 -5.47
CA SER A 451 -5.21 -2.19 -4.59
C SER A 451 -3.79 -1.88 -5.08
N ASP A 452 -3.02 -1.14 -4.30
CA ASP A 452 -1.62 -0.87 -4.59
C ASP A 452 -0.77 -2.14 -4.57
N THR A 453 -1.08 -3.09 -3.69
CA THR A 453 -0.48 -4.42 -3.67
C THR A 453 -0.65 -5.14 -5.01
N SER A 454 -1.86 -5.15 -5.56
CA SER A 454 -2.16 -5.78 -6.85
C SER A 454 -1.47 -5.06 -8.00
N ALA A 455 -1.43 -3.73 -8.01
CA ALA A 455 -0.73 -2.95 -9.02
C ALA A 455 0.78 -3.22 -9.01
N ASN A 456 1.39 -3.33 -7.83
CA ASN A 456 2.79 -3.69 -7.68
C ASN A 456 3.07 -5.14 -8.13
N ALA A 457 2.16 -6.07 -7.83
CA ALA A 457 2.27 -7.45 -8.33
C ALA A 457 2.21 -7.51 -9.86
N LEU A 458 1.35 -6.70 -10.49
CA LEU A 458 1.20 -6.64 -11.94
C LEU A 458 2.42 -6.02 -12.63
N PHE A 459 2.92 -4.91 -12.11
CA PHE A 459 3.87 -4.06 -12.83
C PHE A 459 5.27 -4.00 -12.23
N GLY A 460 5.51 -4.49 -10.99
CA GLY A 460 6.80 -4.36 -10.32
C GLY A 460 7.96 -4.93 -11.12
N SER A 461 7.82 -6.13 -11.66
CA SER A 461 8.85 -6.75 -12.52
C SER A 461 9.02 -6.01 -13.86
N LEU A 462 7.92 -5.55 -14.46
CA LEU A 462 7.92 -4.74 -15.67
C LEU A 462 8.70 -3.43 -15.45
N GLN A 463 8.44 -2.73 -14.36
CA GLN A 463 9.14 -1.49 -13.98
C GLN A 463 10.64 -1.71 -13.81
N ALA A 464 11.02 -2.74 -13.06
CA ALA A 464 12.43 -3.07 -12.85
C ALA A 464 13.15 -3.43 -14.15
N SER A 465 12.54 -4.28 -14.97
CA SER A 465 13.12 -4.69 -16.25
C SER A 465 13.26 -3.52 -17.23
N THR A 466 12.28 -2.63 -17.30
CA THR A 466 12.34 -1.41 -18.14
C THR A 466 13.45 -0.48 -17.66
N ALA A 467 13.56 -0.27 -16.34
CA ALA A 467 14.62 0.58 -15.76
C ALA A 467 16.02 0.07 -16.12
N HIS A 468 16.25 -1.24 -16.02
CA HIS A 468 17.51 -1.85 -16.44
C HIS A 468 17.82 -1.57 -17.92
N GLN A 469 16.82 -1.68 -18.80
CA GLN A 469 17.01 -1.46 -20.24
C GLN A 469 17.35 0.00 -20.60
N ILE A 470 16.83 0.96 -19.84
CA ILE A 470 17.08 2.41 -20.07
C ILE A 470 18.22 2.97 -19.21
N GLY A 471 18.88 2.14 -18.39
CA GLY A 471 19.99 2.54 -17.54
C GLY A 471 19.60 3.41 -16.34
N VAL A 472 18.39 3.24 -15.81
CA VAL A 472 17.89 3.93 -14.60
C VAL A 472 17.84 2.93 -13.43
N THR A 473 18.02 3.43 -12.22
CA THR A 473 17.94 2.64 -10.98
C THR A 473 16.56 1.92 -10.87
N PRO A 474 16.52 0.58 -10.83
CA PRO A 474 15.26 -0.17 -10.82
C PRO A 474 14.38 0.12 -9.60
N GLU A 475 14.99 0.31 -8.44
CA GLU A 475 14.27 0.66 -7.21
C GLU A 475 13.49 1.97 -7.36
N LEU A 476 13.98 2.91 -8.18
CA LEU A 476 13.29 4.17 -8.45
C LEU A 476 11.96 3.93 -9.19
N THR A 477 11.97 3.18 -10.27
CA THR A 477 10.76 2.94 -11.07
C THR A 477 9.77 2.02 -10.36
N VAL A 478 10.26 1.04 -9.61
CA VAL A 478 9.41 0.18 -8.78
C VAL A 478 8.78 0.96 -7.62
N ALA A 479 9.53 1.84 -6.96
CA ALA A 479 8.98 2.76 -5.96
C ALA A 479 7.99 3.75 -6.59
N ALA A 480 8.28 4.26 -7.80
CA ALA A 480 7.37 5.13 -8.53
C ALA A 480 6.05 4.43 -8.91
N ASN A 481 6.07 3.12 -9.14
CA ASN A 481 4.85 2.35 -9.34
C ASN A 481 3.93 2.42 -8.10
N THR A 482 4.46 2.18 -6.92
CA THR A 482 3.68 2.25 -5.67
C THR A 482 3.30 3.70 -5.33
N THR A 483 4.21 4.67 -5.44
CA THR A 483 3.93 6.08 -5.12
C THR A 483 3.01 6.77 -6.14
N GLY A 484 3.01 6.33 -7.38
CA GLY A 484 2.00 6.67 -8.38
C GLY A 484 0.67 5.97 -8.09
N GLY A 485 0.73 4.70 -7.70
CA GLY A 485 -0.41 3.88 -7.32
C GLY A 485 -1.29 4.51 -6.24
N VAL A 486 -0.67 5.08 -5.19
CA VAL A 486 -1.42 5.74 -4.10
C VAL A 486 -2.34 6.85 -4.62
N THR A 487 -1.94 7.54 -5.68
CA THR A 487 -2.75 8.62 -6.28
C THR A 487 -3.91 8.08 -7.11
N GLY A 488 -3.82 6.84 -7.61
CA GLY A 488 -4.89 6.14 -8.33
C GLY A 488 -6.00 5.62 -7.41
N LYS A 489 -5.69 5.37 -6.13
CA LYS A 489 -6.65 4.80 -5.17
C LYS A 489 -7.87 5.70 -4.96
N MET A 490 -7.70 7.03 -4.94
CA MET A 490 -8.79 7.99 -4.72
C MET A 490 -9.84 8.02 -5.84
N ILE A 491 -9.55 7.43 -7.00
CA ILE A 491 -10.48 7.35 -8.13
C ILE A 491 -10.90 5.92 -8.46
N SER A 492 -10.37 4.91 -7.75
CA SER A 492 -10.72 3.54 -8.04
C SER A 492 -12.21 3.28 -7.77
N PRO A 493 -12.92 2.56 -8.67
CA PRO A 493 -14.34 2.25 -8.48
C PRO A 493 -14.63 1.57 -7.16
N GLN A 494 -13.72 0.70 -6.70
CA GLN A 494 -13.86 0.00 -5.41
C GLN A 494 -13.78 0.97 -4.23
N SER A 495 -12.78 1.88 -4.19
CA SER A 495 -12.64 2.84 -3.10
C SER A 495 -13.78 3.85 -3.08
N ILE A 496 -14.23 4.29 -4.27
CA ILE A 496 -15.38 5.20 -4.43
C ILE A 496 -16.67 4.53 -3.93
N ALA A 497 -16.93 3.27 -4.30
CA ALA A 497 -18.12 2.55 -3.84
C ALA A 497 -18.14 2.39 -2.32
N ILE A 498 -17.00 2.02 -1.72
CA ILE A 498 -16.84 1.91 -0.25
C ILE A 498 -17.09 3.27 0.42
N ALA A 499 -16.50 4.34 -0.10
CA ALA A 499 -16.67 5.69 0.43
C ALA A 499 -18.13 6.17 0.32
N CYS A 500 -18.79 5.95 -0.84
CA CYS A 500 -20.19 6.29 -1.04
C CYS A 500 -21.11 5.54 -0.08
N ALA A 501 -20.92 4.22 0.09
CA ALA A 501 -21.71 3.41 1.01
C ALA A 501 -21.57 3.90 2.46
N ALA A 502 -20.34 4.28 2.87
CA ALA A 502 -20.07 4.74 4.23
C ALA A 502 -20.77 6.07 4.59
N VAL A 503 -21.08 6.90 3.60
CA VAL A 503 -21.68 8.24 3.81
C VAL A 503 -23.09 8.38 3.24
N GLY A 504 -23.72 7.28 2.79
CA GLY A 504 -25.10 7.29 2.24
C GLY A 504 -25.22 7.96 0.87
N LEU A 505 -24.18 7.85 0.03
CA LEU A 505 -24.15 8.37 -1.35
C LEU A 505 -24.19 7.25 -2.39
N GLU A 506 -24.77 6.09 -2.07
CA GLU A 506 -24.93 5.00 -3.04
C GLU A 506 -25.68 5.49 -4.29
N GLY A 507 -25.17 5.10 -5.47
CA GLY A 507 -25.68 5.55 -6.76
C GLY A 507 -25.17 6.93 -7.22
N LYS A 508 -24.32 7.60 -6.42
CA LYS A 508 -23.71 8.90 -6.75
C LYS A 508 -22.18 8.81 -6.94
N GLU A 509 -21.68 7.62 -7.25
CA GLU A 509 -20.25 7.32 -7.41
C GLU A 509 -19.60 8.22 -8.47
N SER A 510 -20.35 8.58 -9.53
CA SER A 510 -19.87 9.49 -10.57
C SER A 510 -19.58 10.91 -10.06
N ASN A 511 -20.31 11.39 -9.05
CA ASN A 511 -20.07 12.71 -8.44
C ASN A 511 -18.75 12.68 -7.65
N LEU A 512 -18.53 11.61 -6.88
CA LEU A 512 -17.31 11.44 -6.11
C LEU A 512 -16.09 11.25 -7.03
N PHE A 513 -16.22 10.49 -8.11
CA PHE A 513 -15.19 10.36 -9.14
C PHE A 513 -14.80 11.74 -9.74
N ARG A 514 -15.80 12.54 -10.15
CA ARG A 514 -15.55 13.89 -10.68
C ARG A 514 -14.89 14.81 -9.65
N PHE A 515 -15.20 14.61 -8.37
CA PHE A 515 -14.60 15.39 -7.28
C PHE A 515 -13.10 15.07 -7.14
N THR A 516 -12.68 13.82 -7.30
CA THR A 516 -11.32 13.36 -7.00
C THR A 516 -10.39 13.28 -8.22
N VAL A 517 -10.91 13.05 -9.44
CA VAL A 517 -10.08 12.70 -10.62
C VAL A 517 -9.03 13.74 -10.98
N LYS A 518 -9.35 15.03 -10.93
CA LYS A 518 -8.38 16.09 -11.23
C LYS A 518 -7.21 16.11 -10.22
N HIS A 519 -7.49 15.85 -8.95
CA HIS A 519 -6.50 15.83 -7.88
C HIS A 519 -5.60 14.59 -8.04
N SER A 520 -6.18 13.46 -8.40
CA SER A 520 -5.46 12.23 -8.70
C SER A 520 -4.43 12.43 -9.82
N LEU A 521 -4.84 13.04 -10.93
CA LEU A 521 -3.95 13.33 -12.05
C LEU A 521 -2.86 14.33 -11.70
N ILE A 522 -3.18 15.39 -10.94
CA ILE A 522 -2.19 16.37 -10.49
C ILE A 522 -1.14 15.70 -9.61
N PHE A 523 -1.54 14.90 -8.63
CA PHE A 523 -0.60 14.21 -7.74
C PHE A 523 0.23 13.16 -8.48
N CYS A 524 -0.37 12.39 -9.39
CA CYS A 524 0.38 11.44 -10.22
C CYS A 524 1.43 12.15 -11.08
N SER A 525 1.05 13.26 -11.72
CA SER A 525 1.99 14.08 -12.52
C SER A 525 3.12 14.64 -11.66
N PHE A 526 2.82 15.08 -10.44
CA PHE A 526 3.84 15.54 -9.50
C PHE A 526 4.84 14.42 -9.16
N VAL A 527 4.35 13.21 -8.87
CA VAL A 527 5.22 12.04 -8.64
C VAL A 527 6.03 11.72 -9.90
N GLY A 528 5.44 11.83 -11.10
CA GLY A 528 6.14 11.66 -12.38
C GLY A 528 7.31 12.63 -12.56
N PHE A 529 7.09 13.92 -12.30
CA PHE A 529 8.16 14.91 -12.33
C PHE A 529 9.23 14.64 -11.28
N LEU A 530 8.85 14.28 -10.07
CA LEU A 530 9.79 13.94 -9.01
C LEU A 530 10.64 12.73 -9.40
N THR A 531 10.02 11.69 -9.96
CA THR A 531 10.72 10.49 -10.43
C THR A 531 11.69 10.82 -11.56
N LEU A 532 11.29 11.67 -12.51
CA LEU A 532 12.16 12.14 -13.59
C LEU A 532 13.36 12.93 -13.06
N LEU A 533 13.13 13.82 -12.08
CA LEU A 533 14.20 14.57 -11.43
C LEU A 533 15.16 13.64 -10.68
N GLN A 534 14.66 12.66 -9.96
CA GLN A 534 15.50 11.69 -9.24
C GLN A 534 16.31 10.82 -10.20
N ALA A 535 15.75 10.48 -11.36
CA ALA A 535 16.46 9.68 -12.36
C ALA A 535 17.70 10.41 -12.93
N TYR A 536 17.61 11.71 -13.20
CA TYR A 536 18.62 12.41 -14.01
C TYR A 536 19.25 13.65 -13.36
N VAL A 537 18.52 14.33 -12.45
CA VAL A 537 18.98 15.60 -11.86
C VAL A 537 19.40 15.41 -10.40
N LEU A 538 18.70 14.55 -9.67
CA LEU A 538 18.88 14.32 -8.24
C LEU A 538 19.29 12.86 -7.91
N PRO A 539 20.22 12.23 -8.64
CA PRO A 539 20.55 10.82 -8.44
C PRO A 539 21.13 10.55 -7.04
N TRP A 540 21.70 11.55 -6.37
CA TRP A 540 22.17 11.41 -4.99
C TRP A 540 21.03 11.12 -3.98
N THR A 541 19.78 11.36 -4.34
CA THR A 541 18.63 10.97 -3.52
C THR A 541 18.35 9.47 -3.54
N LEU A 542 19.06 8.71 -4.38
CA LEU A 542 18.95 7.26 -4.52
C LEU A 542 20.08 6.50 -3.82
N ILE A 543 20.76 7.14 -2.85
CA ILE A 543 21.73 6.45 -1.99
C ILE A 543 20.96 5.55 -1.03
N PHE A 544 21.30 4.27 -0.99
CA PHE A 544 20.67 3.28 -0.14
C PHE A 544 21.43 3.11 1.17
N PHE A 545 20.68 3.05 2.27
CA PHE A 545 21.20 2.70 3.58
C PHE A 545 21.01 1.20 3.78
N ASN A 546 22.08 0.51 4.13
CA ASN A 546 22.02 -0.90 4.50
C ASN A 546 21.62 -1.03 5.97
N LYS A 547 20.83 -2.07 6.28
CA LYS A 547 20.49 -2.43 7.67
C LYS A 547 21.66 -2.96 8.43
#